data_1c3190d25cd3b3063ab1b79d850863ec
#
_entry.id   1c3190d25cd3b3063ab1b79d850863ec
#
_cell.length_a   1.000
_cell.length_b   1.000
_cell.length_c   1.000
_cell.angle_alpha   90.00
_cell.angle_beta   90.00
_cell.angle_gamma   90.00
#
_symmetry.space_group_name_H-M   'P 1'
#
loop_
_entity.id
_entity.type
_entity.pdbx_description
1 polymer ?
#
loop_
_entity_poly.entity_id
_entity_poly.type
_entity_poly.pdbx_seq_one_letter_code
_entity_poly.pdbx_strand_id
1 'polypeptide(L)'
;MKDRIEKVYKILNNSNLDAIALVPGSNFRYITGGNFHLMERPTILIITKKKELVAILPSLEVDSFSKLDFSAKVFSWHDKDGYENAFKEASNAIGDISKLGVEGQRIRFFETQALAENFSGITLVNLHKEISSIRLNKDQEEVNYLKKAISISEISLENTLKIIKIGMSELEVKQFLIQQLYINGAEGLSFDPIVLGAENSALPHGHSSENNKLQKGDTILFDFGGTYKGFNADITRTFFLGEINELQKNVYDNVLKANLVGIENSITSKSMHEVDDLTTRVLENGNYRNFIVHKTGHGLGLDVHEDPYVV
;
A
#
# COMPACT_ATOMS: atom_id res chain seq x y z
N MET A 1 -0.92 20.50 -2.07
CA MET A 1 0.45 20.05 -2.45
C MET A 1 1.57 20.79 -1.75
N LYS A 2 1.53 22.12 -1.55
CA LYS A 2 2.61 22.85 -0.84
C LYS A 2 2.97 22.23 0.52
N ASP A 3 1.98 21.85 1.32
CA ASP A 3 2.23 21.26 2.64
C ASP A 3 2.90 19.89 2.58
N ARG A 4 2.68 19.12 1.50
CA ARG A 4 3.27 17.79 1.33
C ARG A 4 4.76 17.87 1.00
N ILE A 5 5.17 18.78 0.12
CA ILE A 5 6.58 18.98 -0.22
C ILE A 5 7.36 19.56 0.98
N GLU A 6 6.73 20.42 1.82
CA GLU A 6 7.38 20.95 3.02
C GLU A 6 7.73 19.83 4.04
N LYS A 7 6.98 18.71 4.07
CA LYS A 7 7.34 17.56 4.88
C LYS A 7 8.67 16.94 4.39
N VAL A 8 8.90 16.89 3.07
CA VAL A 8 10.16 16.42 2.48
C VAL A 8 11.32 17.37 2.82
N TYR A 9 11.09 18.68 2.74
CA TYR A 9 12.12 19.66 3.13
C TYR A 9 12.48 19.58 4.62
N LYS A 10 11.52 19.25 5.49
CA LYS A 10 11.82 18.98 6.91
C LYS A 10 12.76 17.79 7.08
N ILE A 11 12.54 16.71 6.31
CA ILE A 11 13.42 15.53 6.34
C ILE A 11 14.83 15.93 5.87
N LEU A 12 14.94 16.63 4.73
CA LEU A 12 16.22 17.11 4.20
C LEU A 12 16.96 18.03 5.18
N ASN A 13 16.25 18.93 5.86
CA ASN A 13 16.85 19.85 6.82
C ASN A 13 17.35 19.13 8.09
N ASN A 14 16.65 18.07 8.51
CA ASN A 14 16.97 17.30 9.70
C ASN A 14 17.97 16.15 9.45
N SER A 15 18.30 15.90 8.18
CA SER A 15 19.25 14.88 7.75
C SER A 15 20.51 15.50 7.16
N ASN A 16 21.58 14.71 7.09
CA ASN A 16 22.80 15.09 6.39
C ASN A 16 22.74 14.66 4.91
N LEU A 17 21.62 15.00 4.22
CA LEU A 17 21.39 14.71 2.81
C LEU A 17 21.35 16.01 2.01
N ASP A 18 21.80 15.95 0.76
CA ASP A 18 21.75 17.05 -0.18
C ASP A 18 20.46 17.03 -1.01
N ALA A 19 19.96 15.84 -1.28
CA ALA A 19 18.71 15.62 -2.06
C ALA A 19 18.05 14.28 -1.70
N ILE A 20 16.81 14.12 -2.18
CA ILE A 20 16.04 12.87 -2.15
C ILE A 20 15.59 12.56 -3.56
N ALA A 21 15.74 11.29 -3.99
CA ALA A 21 15.21 10.78 -5.26
C ALA A 21 14.05 9.82 -5.00
N LEU A 22 12.93 10.10 -5.66
CA LEU A 22 11.71 9.28 -5.62
C LEU A 22 11.45 8.68 -6.99
N VAL A 23 11.03 7.43 -7.00
CA VAL A 23 10.53 6.72 -8.20
C VAL A 23 9.01 6.56 -8.14
N PRO A 24 8.31 6.24 -9.24
CA PRO A 24 6.86 6.02 -9.24
C PRO A 24 6.40 5.10 -8.11
N GLY A 25 5.39 5.53 -7.40
CA GLY A 25 4.82 4.85 -6.24
C GLY A 25 4.10 5.82 -5.32
N SER A 26 3.75 5.35 -4.13
CA SER A 26 2.89 6.08 -3.22
C SER A 26 3.49 7.40 -2.73
N ASN A 27 4.81 7.45 -2.47
CA ASN A 27 5.48 8.70 -2.08
C ASN A 27 5.59 9.68 -3.25
N PHE A 28 5.92 9.20 -4.45
CA PHE A 28 5.91 10.01 -5.67
C PHE A 28 4.50 10.59 -5.92
N ARG A 29 3.47 9.74 -5.87
CA ARG A 29 2.07 10.16 -6.02
C ARG A 29 1.65 11.16 -4.93
N TYR A 30 2.03 10.92 -3.69
CA TYR A 30 1.72 11.81 -2.57
C TYR A 30 2.25 13.23 -2.80
N ILE A 31 3.47 13.35 -3.30
CA ILE A 31 4.13 14.64 -3.53
C ILE A 31 3.64 15.32 -4.81
N THR A 32 3.49 14.58 -5.91
CA THR A 32 3.20 15.16 -7.24
C THR A 32 1.71 15.17 -7.59
N GLY A 33 0.91 14.30 -6.97
CA GLY A 33 -0.45 13.99 -7.41
C GLY A 33 -0.52 13.04 -8.60
N GLY A 34 0.62 12.74 -9.25
CA GLY A 34 0.68 11.90 -10.44
C GLY A 34 0.72 10.41 -10.13
N ASN A 35 -0.06 9.63 -10.86
CA ASN A 35 -0.07 8.17 -10.76
C ASN A 35 0.70 7.57 -11.93
N PHE A 36 2.02 7.49 -11.80
CA PHE A 36 2.92 6.89 -12.78
C PHE A 36 3.24 5.45 -12.40
N HIS A 37 3.49 4.63 -13.40
CA HIS A 37 3.84 3.22 -13.20
C HIS A 37 5.36 3.04 -13.09
N LEU A 38 5.78 2.19 -12.16
CA LEU A 38 7.17 1.75 -12.06
C LEU A 38 7.39 0.61 -13.06
N MET A 39 7.77 0.98 -14.29
CA MET A 39 8.01 0.05 -15.40
C MET A 39 9.49 0.07 -15.83
N GLU A 40 9.82 -0.55 -16.97
CA GLU A 40 11.20 -0.66 -17.48
C GLU A 40 11.88 0.69 -17.75
N ARG A 41 11.10 1.76 -17.94
CA ARG A 41 11.63 3.12 -18.19
C ARG A 41 11.87 3.83 -16.87
N PRO A 42 13.10 4.36 -16.63
CA PRO A 42 13.37 5.13 -15.42
C PRO A 42 12.57 6.43 -15.42
N THR A 43 11.90 6.67 -14.30
CA THR A 43 11.18 7.89 -13.98
C THR A 43 11.61 8.30 -12.57
N ILE A 44 12.23 9.47 -12.42
CA ILE A 44 12.79 9.89 -11.13
C ILE A 44 12.43 11.34 -10.86
N LEU A 45 11.99 11.64 -9.66
CA LEU A 45 11.87 12.99 -9.11
C LEU A 45 12.98 13.22 -8.09
N ILE A 46 13.83 14.20 -8.32
CA ILE A 46 14.88 14.61 -7.38
C ILE A 46 14.44 15.94 -6.73
N ILE A 47 14.45 15.94 -5.38
CA ILE A 47 14.12 17.09 -4.55
C ILE A 47 15.37 17.49 -3.80
N THR A 48 15.93 18.66 -4.08
CA THR A 48 17.17 19.10 -3.43
C THR A 48 16.91 19.91 -2.16
N LYS A 49 17.90 19.94 -1.27
CA LYS A 49 17.89 20.79 -0.06
C LYS A 49 17.81 22.28 -0.40
N LYS A 50 18.26 22.68 -1.61
CA LYS A 50 18.14 24.04 -2.14
C LYS A 50 16.74 24.36 -2.68
N LYS A 51 15.76 23.44 -2.52
CA LYS A 51 14.38 23.54 -3.01
C LYS A 51 14.23 23.47 -4.53
N GLU A 52 15.19 22.90 -5.23
CA GLU A 52 15.07 22.60 -6.65
C GLU A 52 14.33 21.29 -6.82
N LEU A 53 13.43 21.25 -7.79
CA LEU A 53 12.65 20.09 -8.19
C LEU A 53 13.02 19.70 -9.61
N VAL A 54 13.56 18.50 -9.76
CA VAL A 54 14.03 17.98 -11.06
C VAL A 54 13.38 16.65 -11.34
N ALA A 55 12.78 16.51 -12.51
CA ALA A 55 12.15 15.27 -12.96
C ALA A 55 12.89 14.71 -14.18
N ILE A 56 13.27 13.45 -14.13
CA ILE A 56 13.82 12.70 -15.26
C ILE A 56 12.70 11.77 -15.74
N LEU A 57 12.19 11.96 -16.95
CA LEU A 57 10.99 11.30 -17.46
C LEU A 57 11.19 10.74 -18.86
N PRO A 58 10.64 9.58 -19.20
CA PRO A 58 10.48 9.22 -20.61
C PRO A 58 9.56 10.21 -21.31
N SER A 59 9.84 10.56 -22.56
CA SER A 59 9.11 11.59 -23.31
C SER A 59 7.60 11.35 -23.38
N LEU A 60 7.19 10.09 -23.38
CA LEU A 60 5.78 9.70 -23.39
C LEU A 60 5.01 10.13 -22.11
N GLU A 61 5.70 10.38 -21.00
CA GLU A 61 5.08 10.77 -19.72
C GLU A 61 5.09 12.30 -19.51
N VAL A 62 5.80 13.06 -20.33
CA VAL A 62 5.97 14.52 -20.16
C VAL A 62 4.63 15.26 -20.21
N ASP A 63 3.76 14.91 -21.16
CA ASP A 63 2.43 15.55 -21.28
C ASP A 63 1.56 15.26 -20.03
N SER A 64 1.54 14.01 -19.56
CA SER A 64 0.84 13.62 -18.34
C SER A 64 1.37 14.35 -17.10
N PHE A 65 2.70 14.46 -16.99
CA PHE A 65 3.35 15.15 -15.88
C PHE A 65 3.06 16.66 -15.90
N SER A 66 3.03 17.29 -17.09
CA SER A 66 2.78 18.72 -17.26
C SER A 66 1.36 19.16 -16.84
N LYS A 67 0.41 18.24 -16.81
CA LYS A 67 -0.98 18.46 -16.39
C LYS A 67 -1.19 18.39 -14.88
N LEU A 68 -0.16 18.00 -14.13
CA LEU A 68 -0.24 17.94 -12.67
C LEU A 68 -0.19 19.36 -12.07
N ASP A 69 -0.85 19.55 -10.94
CA ASP A 69 -0.64 20.76 -10.10
C ASP A 69 0.70 20.63 -9.33
N PHE A 70 1.76 20.27 -10.06
CA PHE A 70 3.12 20.11 -9.56
C PHE A 70 4.11 20.52 -10.64
N SER A 71 5.09 21.32 -10.28
CA SER A 71 6.07 21.84 -11.25
C SER A 71 7.49 21.42 -10.87
N ALA A 72 8.21 20.88 -11.84
CA ALA A 72 9.64 20.55 -11.72
C ALA A 72 10.35 20.86 -13.05
N LYS A 73 11.67 21.05 -13.01
CA LYS A 73 12.49 21.10 -14.23
C LYS A 73 12.57 19.70 -14.81
N VAL A 74 12.05 19.50 -16.03
CA VAL A 74 11.96 18.21 -16.68
C VAL A 74 13.14 17.98 -17.61
N PHE A 75 13.80 16.84 -17.49
CA PHE A 75 14.77 16.29 -18.43
C PHE A 75 14.17 15.00 -19.02
N SER A 76 13.80 15.06 -20.29
CA SER A 76 13.13 13.96 -20.96
C SER A 76 14.05 13.21 -21.91
N TRP A 77 13.72 11.95 -22.16
CA TRP A 77 14.47 11.07 -23.04
C TRP A 77 13.54 10.20 -23.90
N HIS A 78 14.02 9.77 -25.07
CA HIS A 78 13.30 8.87 -25.98
C HIS A 78 13.94 7.49 -25.99
N ASP A 79 13.15 6.45 -26.18
CA ASP A 79 13.62 5.05 -26.18
C ASP A 79 14.80 4.79 -27.12
N LYS A 80 14.81 5.45 -28.31
CA LYS A 80 15.88 5.29 -29.30
C LYS A 80 17.22 5.90 -28.87
N ASP A 81 17.20 6.87 -27.94
CA ASP A 81 18.38 7.66 -27.54
C ASP A 81 18.92 7.21 -26.17
N GLY A 82 18.14 6.41 -25.43
CA GLY A 82 18.45 6.05 -24.06
C GLY A 82 18.24 7.19 -23.05
N TYR A 83 18.39 6.89 -21.79
CA TYR A 83 18.13 7.83 -20.68
C TYR A 83 19.40 8.52 -20.15
N GLU A 84 20.59 8.09 -20.55
CA GLU A 84 21.87 8.51 -19.98
C GLU A 84 22.08 10.03 -20.10
N ASN A 85 21.72 10.62 -21.25
CA ASN A 85 21.84 12.07 -21.45
C ASN A 85 20.91 12.85 -20.52
N ALA A 86 19.69 12.39 -20.29
CA ALA A 86 18.76 13.07 -19.39
C ALA A 86 19.26 13.05 -17.93
N PHE A 87 19.86 11.96 -17.49
CA PHE A 87 20.50 11.88 -16.17
C PHE A 87 21.70 12.82 -16.06
N LYS A 88 22.56 12.89 -17.09
CA LYS A 88 23.70 13.79 -17.15
C LYS A 88 23.29 15.26 -17.13
N GLU A 89 22.27 15.63 -17.91
CA GLU A 89 21.74 17.00 -17.94
C GLU A 89 21.09 17.39 -16.60
N ALA A 90 20.36 16.47 -15.98
CA ALA A 90 19.78 16.66 -14.67
C ALA A 90 20.87 16.86 -13.60
N SER A 91 21.93 16.03 -13.60
CA SER A 91 23.06 16.16 -12.72
C SER A 91 23.77 17.52 -12.88
N ASN A 92 24.04 17.94 -14.13
CA ASN A 92 24.63 19.25 -14.39
C ASN A 92 23.75 20.42 -13.90
N ALA A 93 22.45 20.28 -13.98
CA ALA A 93 21.50 21.30 -13.52
C ALA A 93 21.41 21.39 -11.99
N ILE A 94 21.53 20.27 -11.28
CA ILE A 94 21.51 20.21 -9.81
C ILE A 94 22.87 20.65 -9.25
N GLY A 95 23.96 20.34 -9.94
CA GLY A 95 25.33 20.55 -9.48
C GLY A 95 25.79 19.51 -8.46
N ASP A 96 26.81 19.85 -7.69
CA ASP A 96 27.46 18.92 -6.78
C ASP A 96 26.54 18.57 -5.61
N ILE A 97 26.27 17.27 -5.47
CA ILE A 97 25.63 16.65 -4.32
C ILE A 97 26.46 15.44 -3.90
N SER A 98 26.60 15.20 -2.60
CA SER A 98 27.42 14.12 -2.05
C SER A 98 26.58 12.98 -1.47
N LYS A 99 25.39 13.29 -0.96
CA LYS A 99 24.50 12.30 -0.33
C LYS A 99 23.07 12.44 -0.87
N LEU A 100 22.59 11.37 -1.49
CA LEU A 100 21.25 11.26 -2.05
C LEU A 100 20.43 10.19 -1.31
N GLY A 101 19.34 10.62 -0.67
CA GLY A 101 18.38 9.71 -0.07
C GLY A 101 17.54 9.03 -1.15
N VAL A 102 17.30 7.72 -1.02
CA VAL A 102 16.49 6.93 -1.96
C VAL A 102 15.52 6.03 -1.22
N GLU A 103 14.41 5.69 -1.86
CA GLU A 103 13.45 4.71 -1.35
C GLU A 103 13.98 3.28 -1.55
N GLY A 104 14.80 2.78 -0.62
CA GLY A 104 15.52 1.52 -0.78
C GLY A 104 14.65 0.26 -0.97
N GLN A 105 13.35 0.31 -0.66
CA GLN A 105 12.41 -0.77 -0.94
C GLN A 105 11.70 -0.62 -2.31
N ARG A 106 11.93 0.46 -3.05
CA ARG A 106 11.22 0.76 -4.29
C ARG A 106 12.15 1.06 -5.46
N ILE A 107 13.19 1.84 -5.25
CA ILE A 107 14.16 2.16 -6.29
C ILE A 107 14.87 0.89 -6.75
N ARG A 108 15.01 0.70 -8.06
CA ARG A 108 15.63 -0.47 -8.64
C ARG A 108 17.13 -0.26 -8.83
N PHE A 109 17.88 -1.36 -8.93
CA PHE A 109 19.35 -1.32 -9.05
C PHE A 109 19.83 -0.48 -10.25
N PHE A 110 19.20 -0.62 -11.42
CA PHE A 110 19.63 0.14 -12.60
C PHE A 110 19.42 1.65 -12.47
N GLU A 111 18.38 2.08 -11.73
CA GLU A 111 18.14 3.50 -11.43
C GLU A 111 19.20 4.03 -10.45
N THR A 112 19.56 3.24 -9.45
CA THR A 112 20.66 3.60 -8.53
C THR A 112 22.00 3.67 -9.25
N GLN A 113 22.25 2.77 -10.21
CA GLN A 113 23.45 2.78 -11.05
C GLN A 113 23.48 4.03 -11.94
N ALA A 114 22.40 4.36 -12.64
CA ALA A 114 22.30 5.56 -13.45
C ALA A 114 22.54 6.86 -12.65
N LEU A 115 22.01 6.91 -11.41
CA LEU A 115 22.31 8.03 -10.49
C LEU A 115 23.79 8.09 -10.12
N ALA A 116 24.38 6.95 -9.73
CA ALA A 116 25.78 6.89 -9.31
C ALA A 116 26.77 7.21 -10.44
N GLU A 117 26.47 6.83 -11.67
CA GLU A 117 27.29 7.10 -12.85
C GLU A 117 27.29 8.59 -13.27
N ASN A 118 26.18 9.28 -13.00
CA ASN A 118 25.98 10.67 -13.44
C ASN A 118 26.21 11.72 -12.36
N PHE A 119 26.14 11.34 -11.06
CA PHE A 119 26.47 12.21 -9.94
C PHE A 119 27.80 11.78 -9.32
N SER A 120 28.89 12.42 -9.70
CA SER A 120 30.23 12.02 -9.31
C SER A 120 30.43 12.00 -7.79
N GLY A 121 30.91 10.88 -7.26
CA GLY A 121 31.19 10.71 -5.82
C GLY A 121 29.97 10.63 -4.90
N ILE A 122 28.78 10.44 -5.46
CA ILE A 122 27.54 10.37 -4.69
C ILE A 122 27.49 9.11 -3.79
N THR A 123 27.01 9.29 -2.56
CA THR A 123 26.63 8.21 -1.67
C THR A 123 25.11 8.08 -1.62
N LEU A 124 24.58 6.91 -1.99
CA LEU A 124 23.17 6.61 -1.87
C LEU A 124 22.84 6.16 -0.44
N VAL A 125 21.81 6.74 0.15
CA VAL A 125 21.37 6.45 1.53
C VAL A 125 19.94 5.96 1.50
N ASN A 126 19.68 4.79 2.08
CA ASN A 126 18.29 4.32 2.21
C ASN A 126 17.52 5.23 3.16
N LEU A 127 16.48 5.85 2.66
CA LEU A 127 15.60 6.80 3.36
C LEU A 127 14.13 6.33 3.35
N HIS A 128 13.90 5.06 3.09
CA HIS A 128 12.54 4.54 2.89
C HIS A 128 11.62 4.85 4.07
N LYS A 129 12.10 4.61 5.30
CA LYS A 129 11.31 4.81 6.52
C LYS A 129 10.96 6.30 6.73
N GLU A 130 11.95 7.18 6.58
CA GLU A 130 11.78 8.61 6.78
C GLU A 130 10.83 9.21 5.75
N ILE A 131 11.00 8.85 4.47
CA ILE A 131 10.12 9.39 3.41
C ILE A 131 8.70 8.81 3.50
N SER A 132 8.52 7.55 3.87
CA SER A 132 7.21 6.95 4.09
C SER A 132 6.47 7.60 5.29
N SER A 133 7.22 8.13 6.26
CA SER A 133 6.64 8.80 7.44
C SER A 133 5.83 10.05 7.10
N ILE A 134 6.04 10.68 5.93
CA ILE A 134 5.25 11.87 5.51
C ILE A 134 3.76 11.57 5.33
N ARG A 135 3.40 10.28 5.16
CA ARG A 135 2.03 9.79 4.94
C ARG A 135 1.38 9.15 6.17
N LEU A 136 2.09 9.07 7.30
CA LEU A 136 1.55 8.45 8.54
C LEU A 136 0.25 9.14 8.99
N ASN A 137 0.27 10.46 9.06
CA ASN A 137 -0.89 11.24 9.47
C ASN A 137 -1.69 11.65 8.24
N LYS A 138 -2.91 11.14 8.13
CA LYS A 138 -3.86 11.47 7.08
C LYS A 138 -4.56 12.78 7.40
N ASP A 139 -4.71 13.65 6.42
CA ASP A 139 -5.57 14.81 6.52
C ASP A 139 -7.06 14.42 6.39
N GLN A 140 -7.97 15.37 6.55
CA GLN A 140 -9.40 15.09 6.53
C GLN A 140 -9.89 14.62 5.16
N GLU A 141 -9.30 15.09 4.08
CA GLU A 141 -9.65 14.66 2.73
C GLU A 141 -9.20 13.21 2.49
N GLU A 142 -7.99 12.87 2.90
CA GLU A 142 -7.44 11.51 2.82
C GLU A 142 -8.26 10.51 3.66
N VAL A 143 -8.70 10.93 4.86
CA VAL A 143 -9.63 10.13 5.68
C VAL A 143 -10.97 9.91 4.97
N ASN A 144 -11.48 10.92 4.26
CA ASN A 144 -12.73 10.78 3.50
C ASN A 144 -12.57 9.81 2.32
N TYR A 145 -11.40 9.79 1.66
CA TYR A 145 -11.10 8.84 0.59
C TYR A 145 -11.03 7.40 1.13
N LEU A 146 -10.35 7.18 2.27
CA LEU A 146 -10.32 5.89 2.95
C LEU A 146 -11.74 5.41 3.32
N LYS A 147 -12.54 6.27 3.94
CA LYS A 147 -13.94 5.95 4.27
C LYS A 147 -14.75 5.56 3.04
N LYS A 148 -14.53 6.24 1.91
CA LYS A 148 -15.23 5.90 0.67
C LYS A 148 -14.79 4.56 0.11
N ALA A 149 -13.48 4.25 0.11
CA ALA A 149 -12.95 2.95 -0.30
C ALA A 149 -13.51 1.80 0.57
N ILE A 150 -13.57 2.02 1.91
CA ILE A 150 -14.18 1.08 2.86
C ILE A 150 -15.65 0.86 2.55
N SER A 151 -16.44 1.94 2.39
CA SER A 151 -17.88 1.83 2.09
C SER A 151 -18.16 1.09 0.79
N ILE A 152 -17.36 1.33 -0.26
CA ILE A 152 -17.46 0.60 -1.53
C ILE A 152 -17.23 -0.91 -1.28
N SER A 153 -16.20 -1.24 -0.51
CA SER A 153 -15.84 -2.63 -0.21
C SER A 153 -16.93 -3.34 0.61
N GLU A 154 -17.45 -2.68 1.66
CA GLU A 154 -18.51 -3.24 2.50
C GLU A 154 -19.82 -3.51 1.69
N ILE A 155 -20.27 -2.56 0.89
CA ILE A 155 -21.45 -2.74 0.02
C ILE A 155 -21.22 -3.89 -0.97
N SER A 156 -20.00 -4.02 -1.50
CA SER A 156 -19.65 -5.09 -2.44
C SER A 156 -19.69 -6.47 -1.79
N LEU A 157 -19.22 -6.57 -0.55
CA LEU A 157 -19.34 -7.80 0.23
C LEU A 157 -20.80 -8.14 0.53
N GLU A 158 -21.58 -7.18 1.00
CA GLU A 158 -23.02 -7.39 1.26
C GLU A 158 -23.76 -7.92 0.03
N ASN A 159 -23.48 -7.37 -1.15
CA ASN A 159 -24.07 -7.86 -2.40
C ASN A 159 -23.60 -9.27 -2.75
N THR A 160 -22.33 -9.56 -2.50
CA THR A 160 -21.73 -10.89 -2.75
C THR A 160 -22.36 -11.94 -1.83
N LEU A 161 -22.55 -11.64 -0.55
CA LEU A 161 -23.17 -12.56 0.41
C LEU A 161 -24.58 -12.99 0.01
N LYS A 162 -25.34 -12.12 -0.68
CA LYS A 162 -26.71 -12.42 -1.13
C LYS A 162 -26.79 -13.51 -2.19
N ILE A 163 -25.72 -13.74 -2.94
CA ILE A 163 -25.73 -14.69 -4.07
C ILE A 163 -25.03 -16.01 -3.75
N ILE A 164 -24.31 -16.10 -2.64
CA ILE A 164 -23.54 -17.31 -2.29
C ILE A 164 -24.48 -18.49 -2.07
N LYS A 165 -24.15 -19.61 -2.70
CA LYS A 165 -24.87 -20.89 -2.60
C LYS A 165 -23.91 -22.04 -2.45
N ILE A 166 -24.36 -23.10 -1.78
CA ILE A 166 -23.67 -24.38 -1.75
C ILE A 166 -23.42 -24.84 -3.20
N GLY A 167 -22.22 -25.34 -3.46
CA GLY A 167 -21.77 -25.79 -4.79
C GLY A 167 -21.08 -24.75 -5.63
N MET A 168 -21.12 -23.44 -5.27
CA MET A 168 -20.27 -22.42 -5.90
C MET A 168 -18.80 -22.66 -5.54
N SER A 169 -17.90 -22.35 -6.47
CA SER A 169 -16.47 -22.36 -6.16
C SER A 169 -16.00 -21.06 -5.51
N GLU A 170 -14.88 -21.14 -4.82
CA GLU A 170 -14.19 -19.94 -4.31
C GLU A 170 -13.94 -18.93 -5.42
N LEU A 171 -13.52 -19.39 -6.60
CA LEU A 171 -13.23 -18.54 -7.75
C LEU A 171 -14.48 -17.83 -8.30
N GLU A 172 -15.63 -18.52 -8.38
CA GLU A 172 -16.91 -17.92 -8.78
C GLU A 172 -17.32 -16.80 -7.82
N VAL A 173 -17.19 -17.02 -6.51
CA VAL A 173 -17.51 -16.01 -5.48
C VAL A 173 -16.54 -14.83 -5.56
N LYS A 174 -15.23 -15.08 -5.72
CA LYS A 174 -14.21 -14.05 -5.90
C LYS A 174 -14.50 -13.17 -7.12
N GLN A 175 -14.80 -13.77 -8.25
CA GLN A 175 -15.10 -13.04 -9.49
C GLN A 175 -16.33 -12.13 -9.33
N PHE A 176 -17.37 -12.61 -8.64
CA PHE A 176 -18.54 -11.80 -8.35
C PHE A 176 -18.20 -10.64 -7.42
N LEU A 177 -17.42 -10.87 -6.37
CA LEU A 177 -16.93 -9.81 -5.46
C LEU A 177 -16.16 -8.73 -6.22
N ILE A 178 -15.24 -9.12 -7.11
CA ILE A 178 -14.47 -8.19 -7.96
C ILE A 178 -15.43 -7.35 -8.82
N GLN A 179 -16.40 -7.99 -9.45
CA GLN A 179 -17.41 -7.27 -10.24
C GLN A 179 -18.18 -6.26 -9.38
N GLN A 180 -18.60 -6.63 -8.16
CA GLN A 180 -19.29 -5.75 -7.25
C GLN A 180 -18.43 -4.55 -6.83
N LEU A 181 -17.14 -4.73 -6.59
CA LEU A 181 -16.21 -3.63 -6.28
C LEU A 181 -16.25 -2.56 -7.37
N TYR A 182 -16.11 -2.94 -8.63
CA TYR A 182 -16.17 -1.99 -9.75
C TYR A 182 -17.56 -1.37 -9.94
N ILE A 183 -18.64 -2.14 -9.82
CA ILE A 183 -20.02 -1.65 -9.91
C ILE A 183 -20.30 -0.59 -8.83
N ASN A 184 -19.78 -0.76 -7.63
CA ASN A 184 -19.96 0.16 -6.51
C ASN A 184 -18.98 1.35 -6.53
N GLY A 185 -18.10 1.43 -7.53
CA GLY A 185 -17.27 2.59 -7.80
C GLY A 185 -15.83 2.51 -7.33
N ALA A 186 -15.28 1.30 -7.13
CA ALA A 186 -13.84 1.13 -6.96
C ALA A 186 -13.11 1.52 -8.25
N GLU A 187 -12.00 2.26 -8.12
CA GLU A 187 -11.13 2.63 -9.24
C GLU A 187 -10.15 1.48 -9.60
N GLY A 188 -9.97 0.53 -8.69
CA GLY A 188 -9.14 -0.65 -8.81
C GLY A 188 -9.30 -1.57 -7.61
N LEU A 189 -8.55 -2.65 -7.60
CA LEU A 189 -8.42 -3.54 -6.44
C LEU A 189 -7.23 -3.07 -5.59
N SER A 190 -7.37 -3.11 -4.27
CA SER A 190 -6.24 -2.84 -3.36
C SER A 190 -5.17 -3.91 -3.49
N PHE A 191 -5.60 -5.15 -3.63
CA PHE A 191 -4.81 -6.35 -3.89
C PHE A 191 -5.70 -7.40 -4.54
N ASP A 192 -5.13 -8.53 -4.98
CA ASP A 192 -5.92 -9.63 -5.53
C ASP A 192 -6.78 -10.27 -4.44
N PRO A 193 -8.13 -10.15 -4.48
CA PRO A 193 -8.99 -10.62 -3.40
C PRO A 193 -8.79 -12.10 -3.08
N ILE A 194 -8.78 -12.42 -1.80
CA ILE A 194 -8.68 -13.78 -1.27
C ILE A 194 -10.08 -14.20 -0.84
N VAL A 195 -10.63 -15.25 -1.45
CA VAL A 195 -11.90 -15.86 -1.06
C VAL A 195 -11.64 -17.34 -0.90
N LEU A 196 -11.67 -17.83 0.34
CA LEU A 196 -11.27 -19.20 0.68
C LEU A 196 -12.35 -19.88 1.51
N GLY A 197 -12.62 -21.15 1.18
CA GLY A 197 -13.60 -21.99 1.87
C GLY A 197 -12.97 -23.14 2.65
N ALA A 198 -13.62 -23.57 3.72
CA ALA A 198 -13.24 -24.74 4.52
C ALA A 198 -11.74 -24.73 4.92
N GLU A 199 -11.00 -25.80 4.65
CA GLU A 199 -9.58 -25.95 5.01
C GLU A 199 -8.67 -24.90 4.31
N ASN A 200 -9.02 -24.44 3.10
CA ASN A 200 -8.25 -23.40 2.40
C ASN A 200 -8.25 -22.07 3.19
N SER A 201 -9.29 -21.80 3.97
CA SER A 201 -9.37 -20.57 4.76
C SER A 201 -8.28 -20.47 5.86
N ALA A 202 -7.57 -21.54 6.12
CA ALA A 202 -6.41 -21.56 7.02
C ALA A 202 -5.09 -21.11 6.35
N LEU A 203 -5.08 -20.90 5.03
CA LEU A 203 -3.88 -20.49 4.28
C LEU A 203 -3.77 -18.97 4.24
N PRO A 204 -2.78 -18.35 4.89
CA PRO A 204 -2.67 -16.89 4.96
C PRO A 204 -2.61 -16.20 3.60
N HIS A 205 -1.97 -16.82 2.60
CA HIS A 205 -1.88 -16.33 1.22
C HIS A 205 -2.41 -17.37 0.25
N GLY A 206 -3.57 -17.97 0.58
CA GLY A 206 -4.23 -18.94 -0.29
C GLY A 206 -4.78 -18.31 -1.57
N HIS A 207 -4.96 -19.14 -2.58
CA HIS A 207 -5.56 -18.73 -3.86
C HIS A 207 -6.92 -19.39 -4.04
N SER A 208 -7.92 -18.58 -4.42
CA SER A 208 -9.26 -19.07 -4.73
C SER A 208 -9.22 -20.08 -5.88
N SER A 209 -9.85 -21.24 -5.69
CA SER A 209 -9.84 -22.35 -6.63
C SER A 209 -11.20 -22.56 -7.28
N GLU A 210 -11.21 -22.95 -8.55
CA GLU A 210 -12.41 -23.42 -9.24
C GLU A 210 -12.86 -24.81 -8.74
N ASN A 211 -11.92 -25.59 -8.26
CA ASN A 211 -12.17 -26.97 -7.83
C ASN A 211 -12.68 -27.04 -6.38
N ASN A 212 -12.43 -26.04 -5.55
CA ASN A 212 -12.91 -26.00 -4.18
C ASN A 212 -14.35 -25.46 -4.16
N LYS A 213 -15.31 -26.36 -3.96
CA LYS A 213 -16.74 -26.04 -3.96
C LYS A 213 -17.24 -25.92 -2.53
N LEU A 214 -17.91 -24.81 -2.24
CA LEU A 214 -18.50 -24.50 -0.95
C LEU A 214 -19.57 -25.52 -0.56
N GLN A 215 -19.52 -26.00 0.69
CA GLN A 215 -20.43 -26.98 1.25
C GLN A 215 -21.15 -26.43 2.49
N LYS A 216 -22.18 -27.14 2.94
CA LYS A 216 -22.87 -26.82 4.19
C LYS A 216 -21.93 -27.01 5.38
N GLY A 217 -21.84 -26.02 6.25
CA GLY A 217 -20.98 -26.01 7.42
C GLY A 217 -19.58 -25.43 7.17
N ASP A 218 -19.24 -25.10 5.91
CA ASP A 218 -17.95 -24.50 5.61
C ASP A 218 -17.82 -23.09 6.20
N THR A 219 -16.62 -22.79 6.65
CA THR A 219 -16.13 -21.42 6.85
C THR A 219 -15.86 -20.81 5.49
N ILE A 220 -16.21 -19.57 5.29
CA ILE A 220 -15.79 -18.78 4.12
C ILE A 220 -15.13 -17.49 4.60
N LEU A 221 -13.87 -17.30 4.19
CA LEU A 221 -13.05 -16.13 4.49
C LEU A 221 -12.97 -15.26 3.26
N PHE A 222 -13.17 -13.96 3.47
CA PHE A 222 -12.94 -12.91 2.49
C PHE A 222 -11.85 -11.99 3.01
N ASP A 223 -10.82 -11.75 2.21
CA ASP A 223 -9.82 -10.73 2.44
C ASP A 223 -9.64 -9.93 1.15
N PHE A 224 -10.01 -8.66 1.17
CA PHE A 224 -10.20 -7.86 -0.04
C PHE A 224 -10.29 -6.37 0.25
N GLY A 225 -10.15 -5.57 -0.79
CA GLY A 225 -10.42 -4.14 -0.76
C GLY A 225 -10.49 -3.53 -2.15
N GLY A 226 -11.23 -2.43 -2.25
CA GLY A 226 -11.25 -1.57 -3.42
C GLY A 226 -10.47 -0.28 -3.18
N THR A 227 -10.06 0.39 -4.26
CA THR A 227 -9.38 1.69 -4.19
C THR A 227 -10.32 2.83 -4.54
N TYR A 228 -10.12 3.98 -3.89
CA TYR A 228 -10.78 5.23 -4.24
C TYR A 228 -9.82 6.40 -4.10
N LYS A 229 -9.64 7.20 -5.16
CA LYS A 229 -8.65 8.28 -5.25
C LYS A 229 -7.23 7.83 -4.89
N GLY A 230 -6.96 6.53 -5.16
CA GLY A 230 -5.70 5.86 -4.86
C GLY A 230 -5.53 5.40 -3.43
N PHE A 231 -6.47 5.67 -2.54
CA PHE A 231 -6.49 5.13 -1.18
C PHE A 231 -7.14 3.75 -1.18
N ASN A 232 -6.55 2.85 -0.40
CA ASN A 232 -6.92 1.45 -0.35
C ASN A 232 -7.89 1.18 0.82
N ALA A 233 -8.84 0.26 0.61
CA ALA A 233 -9.47 -0.48 1.70
C ALA A 233 -8.78 -1.84 1.85
N ASP A 234 -8.83 -2.39 3.06
CA ASP A 234 -8.31 -3.69 3.40
C ASP A 234 -9.21 -4.29 4.49
N ILE A 235 -10.01 -5.28 4.12
CA ILE A 235 -11.09 -5.80 4.96
C ILE A 235 -11.06 -7.32 4.93
N THR A 236 -10.89 -7.93 6.10
CA THR A 236 -11.11 -9.36 6.27
C THR A 236 -12.42 -9.64 7.00
N ARG A 237 -13.22 -10.57 6.49
CA ARG A 237 -14.47 -11.05 7.11
C ARG A 237 -14.61 -12.55 6.94
N THR A 238 -15.12 -13.19 7.97
CA THR A 238 -15.37 -14.65 7.99
C THR A 238 -16.84 -14.91 8.21
N PHE A 239 -17.41 -15.81 7.42
CA PHE A 239 -18.80 -16.25 7.48
C PHE A 239 -18.86 -17.77 7.51
N PHE A 240 -20.06 -18.30 7.69
CA PHE A 240 -20.31 -19.74 7.72
C PHE A 240 -21.53 -20.08 6.84
N LEU A 241 -21.46 -21.18 6.14
CA LEU A 241 -22.55 -21.67 5.28
C LEU A 241 -23.45 -22.65 6.05
N GLY A 242 -24.34 -22.10 6.89
CA GLY A 242 -25.27 -22.87 7.70
C GLY A 242 -24.81 -23.02 9.14
N GLU A 243 -25.13 -24.18 9.75
CA GLU A 243 -24.81 -24.45 11.16
C GLU A 243 -23.32 -24.74 11.35
N ILE A 244 -22.76 -24.24 12.42
CA ILE A 244 -21.35 -24.40 12.82
C ILE A 244 -21.23 -25.29 14.04
N ASN A 245 -20.09 -25.94 14.20
CA ASN A 245 -19.76 -26.69 15.39
C ASN A 245 -19.15 -25.78 16.48
N GLU A 246 -19.07 -26.32 17.71
CA GLU A 246 -18.53 -25.60 18.87
C GLU A 246 -17.07 -25.15 18.67
N LEU A 247 -16.24 -25.91 17.94
CA LEU A 247 -14.87 -25.54 17.69
C LEU A 247 -14.80 -24.29 16.78
N GLN A 248 -15.54 -24.28 15.67
CA GLN A 248 -15.63 -23.14 14.76
C GLN A 248 -16.12 -21.88 15.49
N LYS A 249 -17.17 -22.04 16.32
CA LYS A 249 -17.70 -20.95 17.13
C LYS A 249 -16.66 -20.40 18.11
N ASN A 250 -15.97 -21.26 18.84
CA ASN A 250 -14.97 -20.85 19.83
C ASN A 250 -13.78 -20.11 19.17
N VAL A 251 -13.28 -20.60 18.04
CA VAL A 251 -12.22 -19.91 17.28
C VAL A 251 -12.71 -18.54 16.83
N TYR A 252 -13.88 -18.48 16.19
CA TYR A 252 -14.45 -17.22 15.68
C TYR A 252 -14.64 -16.18 16.80
N ASP A 253 -15.27 -16.57 17.90
CA ASP A 253 -15.53 -15.67 19.03
C ASP A 253 -14.23 -15.15 19.67
N ASN A 254 -13.18 -15.99 19.73
CA ASN A 254 -11.89 -15.60 20.28
C ASN A 254 -11.17 -14.60 19.35
N VAL A 255 -11.17 -14.85 18.04
CA VAL A 255 -10.58 -13.95 17.06
C VAL A 255 -11.36 -12.62 17.00
N LEU A 256 -12.69 -12.66 17.02
CA LEU A 256 -13.52 -11.46 17.07
C LEU A 256 -13.21 -10.63 18.34
N LYS A 257 -13.09 -11.28 19.49
CA LYS A 257 -12.71 -10.61 20.74
C LYS A 257 -11.33 -9.97 20.64
N ALA A 258 -10.35 -10.65 20.03
CA ALA A 258 -9.01 -10.10 19.82
C ALA A 258 -9.07 -8.84 18.90
N ASN A 259 -9.82 -8.91 17.80
CA ASN A 259 -10.01 -7.78 16.89
C ASN A 259 -10.66 -6.57 17.61
N LEU A 260 -11.73 -6.79 18.38
CA LEU A 260 -12.40 -5.73 19.13
C LEU A 260 -11.47 -5.08 20.17
N VAL A 261 -10.67 -5.88 20.89
CA VAL A 261 -9.66 -5.37 21.83
C VAL A 261 -8.61 -4.51 21.10
N GLY A 262 -8.17 -4.94 19.92
CA GLY A 262 -7.27 -4.15 19.07
C GLY A 262 -7.87 -2.79 18.70
N ILE A 263 -9.13 -2.79 18.22
CA ILE A 263 -9.84 -1.56 17.84
C ILE A 263 -9.99 -0.60 19.05
N GLU A 264 -10.48 -1.10 20.18
CA GLU A 264 -10.71 -0.30 21.39
C GLU A 264 -9.42 0.32 21.95
N ASN A 265 -8.28 -0.36 21.74
CA ASN A 265 -6.99 0.08 22.24
C ASN A 265 -6.13 0.84 21.20
N SER A 266 -6.60 0.98 19.97
CA SER A 266 -5.94 1.79 18.93
C SER A 266 -6.22 3.28 19.16
N ILE A 267 -5.69 3.82 20.25
CA ILE A 267 -5.84 5.21 20.70
C ILE A 267 -4.48 5.90 20.78
N THR A 268 -4.48 7.25 20.71
CA THR A 268 -3.26 8.06 20.64
C THR A 268 -2.31 7.91 21.83
N SER A 269 -2.80 7.42 22.98
CA SER A 269 -2.00 7.20 24.18
C SER A 269 -1.29 5.84 24.23
N LYS A 270 -1.51 4.96 23.24
CA LYS A 270 -0.89 3.62 23.19
C LYS A 270 0.04 3.51 21.99
N SER A 271 1.14 2.81 22.21
CA SER A 271 2.03 2.39 21.12
C SER A 271 1.42 1.23 20.33
N MET A 272 1.89 1.01 19.10
CA MET A 272 1.46 -0.12 18.27
C MET A 272 1.82 -1.46 18.93
N HIS A 273 2.96 -1.54 19.63
CA HIS A 273 3.37 -2.70 20.38
C HIS A 273 2.40 -3.03 21.54
N GLU A 274 1.93 -2.02 22.29
CA GLU A 274 0.90 -2.25 23.34
C GLU A 274 -0.42 -2.77 22.75
N VAL A 275 -0.81 -2.30 21.57
CA VAL A 275 -2.01 -2.80 20.87
C VAL A 275 -1.82 -4.25 20.45
N ASP A 276 -0.67 -4.60 19.88
CA ASP A 276 -0.32 -5.97 19.51
C ASP A 276 -0.31 -6.90 20.70
N ASP A 277 0.35 -6.53 21.79
CA ASP A 277 0.38 -7.26 23.05
C ASP A 277 -1.01 -7.57 23.60
N LEU A 278 -1.90 -6.57 23.61
CA LEU A 278 -3.26 -6.74 24.13
C LEU A 278 -4.09 -7.69 23.26
N THR A 279 -3.96 -7.58 21.95
CA THR A 279 -4.62 -8.44 20.97
C THR A 279 -4.11 -9.89 21.08
N THR A 280 -2.80 -10.06 21.10
CA THR A 280 -2.11 -11.35 21.21
C THR A 280 -2.49 -12.08 22.50
N ARG A 281 -2.55 -11.39 23.65
CA ARG A 281 -2.97 -11.99 24.92
C ARG A 281 -4.38 -12.58 24.90
N VAL A 282 -5.30 -12.01 24.12
CA VAL A 282 -6.64 -12.60 23.97
C VAL A 282 -6.55 -13.97 23.31
N LEU A 283 -5.76 -14.10 22.25
CA LEU A 283 -5.56 -15.36 21.54
C LEU A 283 -4.81 -16.39 22.41
N GLU A 284 -3.78 -15.94 23.14
CA GLU A 284 -3.04 -16.80 24.09
C GLU A 284 -3.94 -17.36 25.21
N ASN A 285 -4.78 -16.52 25.80
CA ASN A 285 -5.75 -16.93 26.83
C ASN A 285 -6.81 -17.89 26.29
N GLY A 286 -7.08 -17.84 24.97
CA GLY A 286 -7.92 -18.81 24.27
C GLY A 286 -7.21 -20.12 23.91
N ASN A 287 -5.93 -20.30 24.27
CA ASN A 287 -5.06 -21.41 23.89
C ASN A 287 -4.70 -21.47 22.40
N TYR A 288 -4.71 -20.32 21.69
CA TYR A 288 -4.39 -20.22 20.26
C TYR A 288 -2.98 -19.69 19.98
N ARG A 289 -2.09 -19.56 20.98
CA ARG A 289 -0.72 -19.03 20.82
C ARG A 289 0.05 -19.66 19.65
N ASN A 290 0.00 -20.99 19.53
CA ASN A 290 0.74 -21.73 18.51
C ASN A 290 0.22 -21.52 17.08
N PHE A 291 -0.91 -20.85 16.92
CA PHE A 291 -1.55 -20.54 15.64
C PHE A 291 -1.34 -19.09 15.23
N ILE A 292 -0.67 -18.27 16.04
CA ILE A 292 -0.35 -16.87 15.72
C ILE A 292 0.87 -16.87 14.79
N VAL A 293 0.65 -16.64 13.51
CA VAL A 293 1.68 -16.68 12.46
C VAL A 293 1.89 -15.32 11.79
N HIS A 294 1.09 -14.32 12.15
CA HIS A 294 1.09 -13.00 11.53
C HIS A 294 1.01 -11.89 12.59
N LYS A 295 1.54 -10.71 12.28
CA LYS A 295 1.37 -9.49 13.10
C LYS A 295 -0.10 -9.08 13.18
N THR A 296 -0.46 -8.31 14.20
CA THR A 296 -1.84 -7.85 14.41
C THR A 296 -2.34 -6.94 13.28
N GLY A 297 -1.45 -6.08 12.70
CA GLY A 297 -1.90 -5.22 11.63
C GLY A 297 -0.82 -4.27 11.10
N HIS A 298 -1.26 -3.31 10.30
CA HIS A 298 -0.42 -2.33 9.63
C HIS A 298 -1.20 -1.06 9.31
N GLY A 299 -0.49 0.01 8.99
CA GLY A 299 -1.07 1.23 8.44
C GLY A 299 -1.64 1.00 7.04
N LEU A 300 -2.56 1.85 6.66
CA LEU A 300 -3.29 1.80 5.40
C LEU A 300 -3.38 3.20 4.79
N GLY A 301 -3.29 3.29 3.49
CA GLY A 301 -3.37 4.57 2.78
C GLY A 301 -3.19 4.42 1.27
N LEU A 302 -2.22 5.13 0.71
CA LEU A 302 -1.84 5.01 -0.71
C LEU A 302 -1.11 3.68 -0.99
N ASP A 303 -0.42 3.09 -0.02
CA ASP A 303 -0.04 1.69 -0.04
C ASP A 303 -1.05 0.88 0.78
N VAL A 304 -1.23 -0.40 0.42
CA VAL A 304 -2.04 -1.33 1.22
C VAL A 304 -1.36 -1.57 2.56
N HIS A 305 -0.05 -1.82 2.53
CA HIS A 305 0.78 -1.97 3.71
C HIS A 305 1.71 -0.77 3.85
N GLU A 306 1.47 0.05 4.86
CA GLU A 306 2.37 1.17 5.20
C GLU A 306 2.54 1.30 6.72
N ASP A 307 3.52 2.10 7.13
CA ASP A 307 3.70 2.42 8.55
C ASP A 307 2.46 3.11 9.16
N PRO A 308 2.23 2.90 10.48
CA PRO A 308 2.98 2.04 11.40
C PRO A 308 2.56 0.58 11.32
N TYR A 309 3.47 -0.34 11.63
CA TYR A 309 3.12 -1.75 11.82
C TYR A 309 2.71 -2.00 13.28
N VAL A 310 1.66 -2.81 13.46
CA VAL A 310 1.15 -3.23 14.77
C VAL A 310 1.79 -4.58 15.10
N VAL A 311 2.95 -4.52 15.78
CA VAL A 311 3.84 -5.64 16.14
C VAL A 311 4.43 -5.44 17.51
#